data_617535960883696c71a65e5c5fe483ec
#
_entry.id   617535960883696c71a65e5c5fe483ec
#
_cell.length_a   1.000
_cell.length_b   1.000
_cell.length_c   1.000
_cell.angle_alpha   90.00
_cell.angle_beta   90.00
_cell.angle_gamma   90.00
#
_symmetry.space_group_name_H-M   'P 1'
#
loop_
_entity.id
_entity.type
_entity.pdbx_description
1 polymer ?
#
loop_
_entity_poly.entity_id
_entity_poly.type
_entity_poly.pdbx_seq_one_letter_code
_entity_poly.pdbx_strand_id
1 'polypeptide(L)'
;MKKLFAFCAMMLAVINLSAQSTARKFVLKNSADGKSELTCYLPQNPTGRAVVDCPGGGYSHLAMDHEGHQWAEFFNKQGIAFFVLKYRMPNGNRNIPLGDAYQAIRTVRDSASVWHINPQDVGIMGFSAGGHLASSVSTHAEYAARPDFSILFYPVISMDERITHKGSCVNFLGDERKSNPKLVEEWSNDKAVRGHLTPRAILLMSNDDNVVPPVTNGVAYYTRMHQAGNDCELHVYPTGGHGWGFRSNFKHHDQMLADLTAWLQSFKAPKENAVRVACIGNSITDGFGIMNAEDKGYPAQLQKKLGVDFEVKNFGVSARTMMNKGDIPYMKELAWKDAQAFLPNIVVIKLGTNDSKTHNWAHGAEEYSQSMQAMIDTLKALPSHPKIYLCSPIPAFKGSWTINDSVIVNGEIPVLQKLAKKNKCHYLDLHSQFTFSNMMLGDGIHPNAKGAEKLAGIVYEALTSPEKGTKAKESQAKAKKSKKTSKKKS
;
A
#
# COMPACT_ATOMS: atom_id res chain seq x y z
N MET A 1 -29.72 -73.01 15.03
CA MET A 1 -29.27 -72.46 13.74
C MET A 1 -28.77 -71.01 13.99
N LYS A 2 -27.45 -70.90 14.18
CA LYS A 2 -26.78 -69.64 14.48
C LYS A 2 -26.32 -68.99 13.19
N LYS A 3 -26.83 -67.84 12.85
CA LYS A 3 -26.32 -67.03 11.73
C LYS A 3 -25.25 -66.05 12.27
N LEU A 4 -24.06 -66.27 11.77
CA LEU A 4 -22.88 -65.46 11.99
C LEU A 4 -22.97 -64.20 11.13
N PHE A 5 -23.02 -63.02 11.73
CA PHE A 5 -22.86 -61.75 11.04
C PHE A 5 -21.38 -61.34 11.07
N ALA A 6 -20.73 -61.44 9.93
CA ALA A 6 -19.41 -60.86 9.75
C ALA A 6 -19.51 -59.37 9.46
N PHE A 7 -18.94 -58.55 10.38
CA PHE A 7 -18.82 -57.13 10.22
C PHE A 7 -17.51 -56.81 9.48
N CYS A 8 -17.61 -56.51 8.18
CA CYS A 8 -16.49 -55.96 7.41
C CYS A 8 -16.28 -54.50 7.81
N ALA A 9 -15.28 -54.25 8.65
CA ALA A 9 -14.77 -52.91 8.90
C ALA A 9 -13.92 -52.50 7.69
N MET A 10 -14.50 -51.68 6.81
CA MET A 10 -13.80 -51.00 5.71
C MET A 10 -13.03 -49.81 6.30
N MET A 11 -11.75 -49.96 6.56
CA MET A 11 -10.83 -48.84 6.83
C MET A 11 -10.71 -48.03 5.53
N LEU A 12 -11.41 -46.87 5.50
CA LEU A 12 -11.08 -45.81 4.56
C LEU A 12 -9.76 -45.19 4.98
N ALA A 13 -8.67 -45.65 4.38
CA ALA A 13 -7.41 -44.92 4.36
C ALA A 13 -7.64 -43.62 3.56
N VAL A 14 -7.85 -42.53 4.24
CA VAL A 14 -7.78 -41.19 3.63
C VAL A 14 -6.30 -40.96 3.26
N ILE A 15 -5.94 -41.31 2.04
CA ILE A 15 -4.65 -40.92 1.47
C ILE A 15 -4.77 -39.41 1.23
N ASN A 16 -4.23 -38.62 2.14
CA ASN A 16 -3.91 -37.23 1.88
C ASN A 16 -2.79 -37.22 0.83
N LEU A 17 -3.16 -37.28 -0.44
CA LEU A 17 -2.30 -36.83 -1.51
C LEU A 17 -2.22 -35.30 -1.39
N SER A 18 -1.30 -34.80 -0.58
CA SER A 18 -0.73 -33.48 -0.82
C SER A 18 -0.09 -33.57 -2.20
N ALA A 19 -0.78 -33.08 -3.23
CA ALA A 19 -0.19 -32.89 -4.54
C ALA A 19 0.98 -31.93 -4.34
N GLN A 20 2.21 -32.48 -4.24
CA GLN A 20 3.43 -31.68 -4.29
C GLN A 20 3.37 -30.90 -5.59
N SER A 21 3.16 -29.60 -5.50
CA SER A 21 3.17 -28.71 -6.65
C SER A 21 4.57 -28.79 -7.26
N THR A 22 4.67 -29.33 -8.46
CA THR A 22 5.92 -29.32 -9.22
C THR A 22 6.17 -27.91 -9.74
N ALA A 23 7.42 -27.42 -9.67
CA ALA A 23 7.78 -26.14 -10.28
C ALA A 23 7.35 -26.11 -11.76
N ARG A 24 6.61 -25.08 -12.15
CA ARG A 24 6.00 -24.99 -13.48
C ARG A 24 6.53 -23.78 -14.23
N LYS A 25 6.86 -23.97 -15.51
CA LYS A 25 7.17 -22.88 -16.44
C LYS A 25 6.18 -22.91 -17.61
N PHE A 26 5.59 -21.76 -17.92
CA PHE A 26 4.72 -21.60 -19.10
C PHE A 26 4.68 -20.12 -19.53
N VAL A 27 4.12 -19.85 -20.71
CA VAL A 27 4.02 -18.48 -21.26
C VAL A 27 2.56 -18.15 -21.51
N LEU A 28 2.17 -16.94 -21.12
CA LEU A 28 0.85 -16.37 -21.38
C LEU A 28 0.97 -15.19 -22.36
N LYS A 29 -0.04 -15.01 -23.21
CA LYS A 29 -0.24 -13.77 -23.94
C LYS A 29 -0.65 -12.68 -22.95
N ASN A 30 0.08 -11.57 -22.94
CA ASN A 30 -0.19 -10.45 -22.06
C ASN A 30 -0.91 -9.28 -22.77
N SER A 31 -0.89 -9.27 -24.11
CA SER A 31 -1.64 -8.33 -24.94
C SER A 31 -2.54 -9.06 -25.93
N ALA A 32 -3.61 -8.41 -26.39
CA ALA A 32 -4.56 -8.98 -27.33
C ALA A 32 -3.92 -9.39 -28.67
N ASP A 33 -2.91 -8.61 -29.12
CA ASP A 33 -2.15 -8.91 -30.34
C ASP A 33 -1.06 -9.98 -30.14
N GLY A 34 -0.89 -10.46 -28.92
CA GLY A 34 0.10 -11.50 -28.56
C GLY A 34 1.56 -11.06 -28.65
N LYS A 35 1.85 -9.76 -28.83
CA LYS A 35 3.23 -9.24 -28.92
C LYS A 35 3.85 -9.01 -27.54
N SER A 36 3.04 -8.79 -26.51
CA SER A 36 3.46 -8.82 -25.10
C SER A 36 3.17 -10.20 -24.53
N GLU A 37 4.16 -10.77 -23.85
CA GLU A 37 4.12 -12.11 -23.26
C GLU A 37 4.56 -12.06 -21.79
N LEU A 38 4.00 -12.93 -20.98
CA LEU A 38 4.38 -13.12 -19.60
C LEU A 38 4.88 -14.56 -19.40
N THR A 39 6.19 -14.73 -19.20
CA THR A 39 6.77 -16.04 -18.87
C THR A 39 6.65 -16.25 -17.36
N CYS A 40 5.90 -17.27 -16.99
CA CYS A 40 5.56 -17.59 -15.60
C CYS A 40 6.48 -18.69 -15.06
N TYR A 41 7.08 -18.47 -13.90
CA TYR A 41 7.88 -19.44 -13.15
C TYR A 41 7.25 -19.61 -11.77
N LEU A 42 6.50 -20.69 -11.57
CA LEU A 42 5.84 -20.96 -10.30
C LEU A 42 6.69 -21.89 -9.45
N PRO A 43 6.95 -21.56 -8.17
CA PRO A 43 7.76 -22.39 -7.30
C PRO A 43 7.04 -23.68 -6.91
N GLN A 44 7.81 -24.70 -6.51
CA GLN A 44 7.27 -25.94 -5.98
C GLN A 44 6.56 -25.74 -4.63
N ASN A 45 7.11 -24.89 -3.77
CA ASN A 45 6.58 -24.57 -2.44
C ASN A 45 6.29 -23.06 -2.35
N PRO A 46 5.11 -22.61 -2.79
CA PRO A 46 4.80 -21.18 -2.83
C PRO A 46 4.64 -20.58 -1.42
N THR A 47 5.25 -19.40 -1.21
CA THR A 47 5.06 -18.60 0.00
C THR A 47 3.85 -17.66 -0.11
N GLY A 48 3.28 -17.52 -1.31
CA GLY A 48 2.28 -16.53 -1.65
C GLY A 48 2.84 -15.27 -2.29
N ARG A 49 4.13 -14.97 -2.14
CA ARG A 49 4.75 -13.79 -2.78
C ARG A 49 5.00 -14.00 -4.26
N ALA A 50 4.81 -12.92 -5.03
CA ALA A 50 5.05 -12.89 -6.47
C ALA A 50 5.81 -11.63 -6.90
N VAL A 51 6.59 -11.74 -7.99
CA VAL A 51 7.33 -10.62 -8.58
C VAL A 51 7.14 -10.62 -10.09
N VAL A 52 6.67 -9.50 -10.65
CA VAL A 52 6.63 -9.23 -12.08
C VAL A 52 7.88 -8.47 -12.46
N ASP A 53 8.65 -9.00 -13.38
CA ASP A 53 9.94 -8.45 -13.79
C ASP A 53 9.85 -7.74 -15.15
N CYS A 54 10.48 -6.57 -15.23
CA CYS A 54 10.60 -5.72 -16.40
C CYS A 54 12.09 -5.60 -16.79
N PRO A 55 12.60 -6.41 -17.73
CA PRO A 55 13.99 -6.32 -18.19
C PRO A 55 14.33 -4.96 -18.78
N GLY A 56 15.59 -4.54 -18.67
CA GLY A 56 16.10 -3.31 -19.29
C GLY A 56 16.34 -3.42 -20.79
N GLY A 57 17.00 -2.42 -21.34
CA GLY A 57 17.34 -2.34 -22.77
C GLY A 57 17.00 -1.00 -23.42
N GLY A 58 16.95 0.08 -22.63
CA GLY A 58 16.78 1.47 -23.11
C GLY A 58 15.46 1.74 -23.83
N TYR A 59 14.43 0.91 -23.62
CA TYR A 59 13.16 0.93 -24.38
C TYR A 59 13.35 0.71 -25.90
N SER A 60 14.46 0.10 -26.33
CA SER A 60 14.73 -0.26 -27.72
C SER A 60 14.80 -1.77 -27.93
N HIS A 61 15.11 -2.52 -26.90
CA HIS A 61 15.14 -3.97 -26.85
C HIS A 61 14.93 -4.45 -25.40
N LEU A 62 14.99 -5.76 -25.17
CA LEU A 62 14.86 -6.36 -23.82
C LEU A 62 16.05 -7.28 -23.53
N ALA A 63 16.69 -7.06 -22.39
CA ALA A 63 17.78 -7.90 -21.88
C ALA A 63 17.21 -9.14 -21.15
N MET A 64 16.46 -9.98 -21.87
CA MET A 64 15.61 -11.05 -21.29
C MET A 64 16.37 -12.10 -20.48
N ASP A 65 17.67 -12.29 -20.69
CA ASP A 65 18.43 -13.34 -20.02
C ASP A 65 18.85 -12.90 -18.61
N HIS A 66 19.88 -12.05 -18.50
CA HIS A 66 20.50 -11.67 -17.22
C HIS A 66 19.69 -10.64 -16.41
N GLU A 67 18.77 -9.92 -17.04
CA GLU A 67 17.81 -9.02 -16.41
C GLU A 67 16.38 -9.59 -16.42
N GLY A 68 16.24 -10.91 -16.66
CA GLY A 68 14.96 -11.59 -16.75
C GLY A 68 15.05 -13.05 -16.31
N HIS A 69 15.14 -13.98 -17.27
CA HIS A 69 14.97 -15.42 -17.03
C HIS A 69 15.94 -16.01 -16.01
N GLN A 70 17.17 -15.50 -15.91
CA GLN A 70 18.18 -16.01 -14.96
C GLN A 70 17.80 -15.79 -13.48
N TRP A 71 16.90 -14.86 -13.19
CA TRP A 71 16.41 -14.60 -11.82
C TRP A 71 15.41 -15.65 -11.34
N ALA A 72 14.80 -16.42 -12.24
CA ALA A 72 13.70 -17.32 -11.90
C ALA A 72 14.08 -18.34 -10.82
N GLU A 73 15.27 -18.94 -10.91
CA GLU A 73 15.73 -19.94 -9.94
C GLU A 73 15.94 -19.32 -8.55
N PHE A 74 16.51 -18.10 -8.48
CA PHE A 74 16.71 -17.38 -7.22
C PHE A 74 15.40 -17.13 -6.48
N PHE A 75 14.37 -16.65 -7.17
CA PHE A 75 13.07 -16.40 -6.56
C PHE A 75 12.33 -17.71 -6.23
N ASN A 76 12.33 -18.68 -7.14
CA ASN A 76 11.63 -19.95 -6.93
C ASN A 76 12.21 -20.79 -5.77
N LYS A 77 13.53 -20.72 -5.53
CA LYS A 77 14.17 -21.33 -4.34
C LYS A 77 13.66 -20.76 -3.03
N GLN A 78 13.24 -19.49 -3.03
CA GLN A 78 12.65 -18.80 -1.88
C GLN A 78 11.12 -18.97 -1.81
N GLY A 79 10.51 -19.77 -2.69
CA GLY A 79 9.07 -19.97 -2.77
C GLY A 79 8.32 -18.78 -3.36
N ILE A 80 9.01 -17.87 -4.05
CA ILE A 80 8.43 -16.67 -4.67
C ILE A 80 8.13 -16.98 -6.13
N ALA A 81 6.88 -16.73 -6.58
CA ALA A 81 6.51 -16.85 -7.99
C ALA A 81 7.15 -15.69 -8.79
N PHE A 82 7.70 -16.01 -9.95
CA PHE A 82 8.44 -15.05 -10.76
C PHE A 82 7.89 -14.98 -12.19
N PHE A 83 7.70 -13.76 -12.69
CA PHE A 83 7.03 -13.51 -13.96
C PHE A 83 7.86 -12.55 -14.80
N VAL A 84 8.44 -13.00 -15.90
CA VAL A 84 9.23 -12.15 -16.80
C VAL A 84 8.33 -11.58 -17.89
N LEU A 85 8.20 -10.25 -17.89
CA LEU A 85 7.37 -9.52 -18.85
C LEU A 85 8.18 -9.13 -20.09
N LYS A 86 7.81 -9.72 -21.23
CA LYS A 86 8.23 -9.24 -22.54
C LYS A 86 7.29 -8.11 -22.96
N TYR A 87 7.55 -6.89 -22.48
CA TYR A 87 6.75 -5.73 -22.84
C TYR A 87 7.07 -5.17 -24.22
N ARG A 88 6.09 -4.54 -24.86
CA ARG A 88 6.25 -3.92 -26.17
C ARG A 88 7.02 -2.61 -26.08
N MET A 89 7.85 -2.35 -27.08
CA MET A 89 8.60 -1.07 -27.15
C MET A 89 7.67 0.10 -27.33
N PRO A 90 7.92 1.22 -26.62
CA PRO A 90 7.05 2.38 -26.67
C PRO A 90 7.07 3.12 -28.00
N ASN A 91 8.21 3.22 -28.66
CA ASN A 91 8.38 4.01 -29.89
C ASN A 91 7.76 5.42 -29.74
N GLY A 92 7.99 6.08 -28.61
CA GLY A 92 7.44 7.38 -28.26
C GLY A 92 6.03 7.34 -27.61
N ASN A 93 5.36 6.19 -27.59
CA ASN A 93 4.06 6.02 -26.92
C ASN A 93 4.21 5.23 -25.61
N ARG A 94 4.41 5.94 -24.54
CA ARG A 94 4.58 5.42 -23.18
C ARG A 94 3.43 4.52 -22.69
N ASN A 95 2.22 4.71 -23.22
CA ASN A 95 1.06 3.92 -22.81
C ASN A 95 1.16 2.44 -23.22
N ILE A 96 2.01 2.10 -24.19
CA ILE A 96 2.19 0.73 -24.64
C ILE A 96 2.87 -0.12 -23.56
N PRO A 97 4.11 0.14 -23.12
CA PRO A 97 4.75 -0.65 -22.07
C PRO A 97 4.06 -0.52 -20.71
N LEU A 98 3.49 0.65 -20.38
CA LEU A 98 2.70 0.84 -19.17
C LEU A 98 1.47 -0.07 -19.15
N GLY A 99 0.71 -0.11 -20.26
CA GLY A 99 -0.44 -0.99 -20.40
C GLY A 99 -0.07 -2.47 -20.24
N ASP A 100 1.07 -2.88 -20.81
CA ASP A 100 1.57 -4.24 -20.66
C ASP A 100 1.95 -4.58 -19.22
N ALA A 101 2.61 -3.66 -18.50
CA ALA A 101 2.98 -3.85 -17.10
C ALA A 101 1.76 -3.86 -16.17
N TYR A 102 0.78 -2.97 -16.40
CA TYR A 102 -0.49 -2.98 -15.65
C TYR A 102 -1.25 -4.29 -15.86
N GLN A 103 -1.30 -4.79 -17.10
CA GLN A 103 -1.97 -6.05 -17.42
C GLN A 103 -1.26 -7.23 -16.75
N ALA A 104 0.07 -7.25 -16.70
CA ALA A 104 0.82 -8.31 -16.04
C ALA A 104 0.51 -8.40 -14.55
N ILE A 105 0.49 -7.26 -13.83
CA ILE A 105 0.12 -7.22 -12.40
C ILE A 105 -1.32 -7.72 -12.20
N ARG A 106 -2.27 -7.27 -13.03
CA ARG A 106 -3.67 -7.72 -12.94
C ARG A 106 -3.77 -9.22 -13.20
N THR A 107 -3.12 -9.75 -14.24
CA THR A 107 -3.11 -11.18 -14.56
C THR A 107 -2.61 -12.02 -13.40
N VAL A 108 -1.54 -11.58 -12.71
CA VAL A 108 -1.01 -12.29 -11.54
C VAL A 108 -2.02 -12.27 -10.39
N ARG A 109 -2.65 -11.13 -10.12
CA ARG A 109 -3.67 -11.00 -9.07
C ARG A 109 -4.94 -11.79 -9.38
N ASP A 110 -5.43 -11.74 -10.61
CA ASP A 110 -6.63 -12.48 -11.05
C ASP A 110 -6.42 -14.00 -11.01
N SER A 111 -5.17 -14.46 -11.16
CA SER A 111 -4.80 -15.86 -11.11
C SER A 111 -4.30 -16.32 -9.73
N ALA A 112 -4.34 -15.46 -8.73
CA ALA A 112 -3.73 -15.68 -7.41
C ALA A 112 -4.16 -16.98 -6.75
N SER A 113 -5.45 -17.29 -6.73
CA SER A 113 -5.99 -18.53 -6.13
C SER A 113 -5.49 -19.80 -6.83
N VAL A 114 -5.33 -19.77 -8.17
CA VAL A 114 -4.86 -20.90 -8.96
C VAL A 114 -3.36 -21.12 -8.83
N TRP A 115 -2.61 -20.05 -8.61
CA TRP A 115 -1.15 -20.09 -8.52
C TRP A 115 -0.63 -20.05 -7.08
N HIS A 116 -1.53 -20.11 -6.10
CA HIS A 116 -1.22 -20.00 -4.67
C HIS A 116 -0.43 -18.73 -4.32
N ILE A 117 -0.86 -17.60 -4.89
CA ILE A 117 -0.30 -16.28 -4.67
C ILE A 117 -1.23 -15.51 -3.72
N ASN A 118 -0.67 -14.72 -2.83
CA ASN A 118 -1.39 -13.71 -2.08
C ASN A 118 -1.52 -12.46 -2.97
N PRO A 119 -2.72 -12.03 -3.39
CA PRO A 119 -2.89 -10.87 -4.26
C PRO A 119 -2.43 -9.55 -3.64
N GLN A 120 -2.16 -9.54 -2.34
CA GLN A 120 -1.63 -8.40 -1.57
C GLN A 120 -0.11 -8.50 -1.35
N ASP A 121 0.59 -9.40 -2.06
CA ASP A 121 2.05 -9.57 -2.02
C ASP A 121 2.63 -9.74 -3.43
N VAL A 122 2.19 -8.89 -4.35
CA VAL A 122 2.61 -8.88 -5.75
C VAL A 122 3.49 -7.66 -6.00
N GLY A 123 4.79 -7.88 -6.11
CA GLY A 123 5.79 -6.85 -6.40
C GLY A 123 6.07 -6.69 -7.88
N ILE A 124 6.79 -5.60 -8.19
CA ILE A 124 7.38 -5.36 -9.50
C ILE A 124 8.89 -5.20 -9.38
N MET A 125 9.63 -5.78 -10.31
CA MET A 125 11.07 -5.64 -10.43
C MET A 125 11.41 -5.00 -11.77
N GLY A 126 12.52 -4.26 -11.85
CA GLY A 126 12.96 -3.77 -13.13
C GLY A 126 14.39 -3.26 -13.14
N PHE A 127 14.99 -3.30 -14.32
CA PHE A 127 16.39 -3.00 -14.58
C PHE A 127 16.52 -1.82 -15.54
N SER A 128 17.36 -0.84 -15.26
CA SER A 128 17.64 0.25 -16.21
C SER A 128 16.35 0.94 -16.70
N ALA A 129 16.04 0.92 -17.98
CA ALA A 129 14.76 1.39 -18.54
C ALA A 129 13.56 0.57 -18.03
N GLY A 130 13.72 -0.74 -17.79
CA GLY A 130 12.71 -1.57 -17.09
C GLY A 130 12.52 -1.13 -15.63
N GLY A 131 13.56 -0.63 -14.99
CA GLY A 131 13.49 0.02 -13.67
C GLY A 131 12.68 1.31 -13.71
N HIS A 132 12.78 2.08 -14.81
CA HIS A 132 11.88 3.20 -15.06
C HIS A 132 10.44 2.73 -15.22
N LEU A 133 10.19 1.68 -15.99
CA LEU A 133 8.84 1.13 -16.15
C LEU A 133 8.27 0.67 -14.80
N ALA A 134 9.05 -0.08 -14.02
CA ALA A 134 8.64 -0.58 -12.72
C ALA A 134 8.33 0.56 -11.73
N SER A 135 9.18 1.59 -11.66
CA SER A 135 8.95 2.77 -10.83
C SER A 135 7.78 3.63 -11.34
N SER A 136 7.55 3.69 -12.66
CA SER A 136 6.38 4.35 -13.23
C SER A 136 5.07 3.64 -12.86
N VAL A 137 5.05 2.29 -12.89
CA VAL A 137 3.90 1.51 -12.39
C VAL A 137 3.67 1.79 -10.90
N SER A 138 4.73 1.87 -10.11
CA SER A 138 4.65 2.14 -8.67
C SER A 138 4.09 3.53 -8.33
N THR A 139 4.39 4.54 -9.16
CA THR A 139 4.01 5.94 -8.91
C THR A 139 2.73 6.38 -9.62
N HIS A 140 2.39 5.82 -10.77
CA HIS A 140 1.28 6.29 -11.62
C HIS A 140 0.10 5.32 -11.70
N ALA A 141 0.28 4.02 -11.41
CA ALA A 141 -0.80 3.06 -11.55
C ALA A 141 -2.00 3.39 -10.64
N GLU A 142 -3.19 3.11 -11.14
CA GLU A 142 -4.37 3.01 -10.31
C GLU A 142 -4.21 1.86 -9.31
N TYR A 143 -4.95 1.92 -8.20
CA TYR A 143 -4.81 0.99 -7.08
C TYR A 143 -4.77 -0.49 -7.52
N ALA A 144 -5.68 -0.92 -8.40
CA ALA A 144 -5.77 -2.31 -8.84
C ALA A 144 -4.54 -2.85 -9.61
N ALA A 145 -3.75 -1.96 -10.23
CA ALA A 145 -2.54 -2.30 -10.97
C ALA A 145 -1.25 -1.84 -10.27
N ARG A 146 -1.37 -1.19 -9.10
CA ARG A 146 -0.20 -0.75 -8.32
C ARG A 146 0.40 -1.94 -7.59
N PRO A 147 1.72 -2.19 -7.69
CA PRO A 147 2.37 -3.28 -6.97
C PRO A 147 2.38 -3.03 -5.46
N ASP A 148 2.62 -4.07 -4.67
CA ASP A 148 2.73 -3.96 -3.21
C ASP A 148 4.14 -3.61 -2.75
N PHE A 149 5.15 -3.86 -3.60
CA PHE A 149 6.55 -3.48 -3.42
C PHE A 149 7.29 -3.38 -4.76
N SER A 150 8.46 -2.72 -4.79
CA SER A 150 9.30 -2.63 -5.99
C SER A 150 10.77 -2.93 -5.71
N ILE A 151 11.42 -3.59 -6.67
CA ILE A 151 12.85 -3.94 -6.68
C ILE A 151 13.47 -3.27 -7.91
N LEU A 152 14.34 -2.29 -7.70
CA LEU A 152 14.85 -1.41 -8.74
C LEU A 152 16.37 -1.55 -8.88
N PHE A 153 16.80 -2.14 -9.99
CA PHE A 153 18.23 -2.29 -10.29
C PHE A 153 18.70 -1.19 -11.22
N TYR A 154 19.68 -0.41 -10.78
CA TYR A 154 20.27 0.73 -11.51
C TYR A 154 19.24 1.45 -12.39
N PRO A 155 18.11 1.86 -11.77
CA PRO A 155 16.93 2.29 -12.54
C PRO A 155 17.16 3.65 -13.20
N VAL A 156 16.70 3.80 -14.43
CA VAL A 156 16.38 5.12 -14.96
C VAL A 156 15.21 5.65 -14.13
N ILE A 157 15.29 6.87 -13.65
CA ILE A 157 14.26 7.55 -12.84
C ILE A 157 13.90 8.87 -13.47
N SER A 158 14.91 9.71 -13.76
CA SER A 158 14.68 10.99 -14.41
C SER A 158 14.45 10.82 -15.91
N MET A 159 13.54 11.59 -16.47
CA MET A 159 13.34 11.73 -17.91
C MET A 159 14.02 13.01 -18.48
N ASP A 160 14.81 13.72 -17.69
CA ASP A 160 15.65 14.80 -18.17
C ASP A 160 16.91 14.21 -18.85
N GLU A 161 16.95 14.27 -20.17
CA GLU A 161 18.02 13.68 -20.99
C GLU A 161 19.44 14.24 -20.73
N ARG A 162 19.55 15.30 -19.91
CA ARG A 162 20.84 15.89 -19.49
C ARG A 162 21.47 15.15 -18.32
N ILE A 163 20.68 14.42 -17.54
CA ILE A 163 21.12 13.82 -16.25
C ILE A 163 20.80 12.33 -16.14
N THR A 164 20.32 11.69 -17.21
CA THR A 164 19.95 10.28 -17.29
C THR A 164 20.29 9.66 -18.64
N HIS A 165 19.88 8.39 -18.85
CA HIS A 165 20.06 7.70 -20.13
C HIS A 165 19.15 8.30 -21.21
N LYS A 166 19.72 9.10 -22.10
CA LYS A 166 19.02 9.83 -23.17
C LYS A 166 18.15 8.94 -24.05
N GLY A 167 18.65 7.74 -24.42
CA GLY A 167 17.90 6.78 -25.24
C GLY A 167 16.57 6.37 -24.60
N SER A 168 16.55 6.15 -23.29
CA SER A 168 15.32 5.82 -22.56
C SER A 168 14.30 6.96 -22.62
N CYS A 169 14.74 8.21 -22.46
CA CYS A 169 13.86 9.39 -22.55
C CYS A 169 13.24 9.51 -23.94
N VAL A 170 14.08 9.41 -24.98
CA VAL A 170 13.65 9.52 -26.38
C VAL A 170 12.64 8.43 -26.74
N ASN A 171 12.96 7.17 -26.41
CA ASN A 171 12.14 6.03 -26.78
C ASN A 171 10.80 6.02 -26.01
N PHE A 172 10.80 6.44 -24.74
CA PHE A 172 9.60 6.43 -23.90
C PHE A 172 8.66 7.60 -24.17
N LEU A 173 9.19 8.84 -24.23
CA LEU A 173 8.41 10.05 -24.37
C LEU A 173 8.20 10.53 -25.81
N GLY A 174 9.04 10.06 -26.75
CA GLY A 174 9.01 10.54 -28.14
C GLY A 174 9.39 12.02 -28.28
N ASP A 175 9.00 12.62 -29.40
CA ASP A 175 9.31 14.02 -29.70
C ASP A 175 8.49 15.04 -28.89
N GLU A 176 7.38 14.62 -28.30
CA GLU A 176 6.53 15.48 -27.44
C GLU A 176 7.35 16.10 -26.28
N ARG A 177 8.36 15.40 -25.75
CA ARG A 177 9.24 15.89 -24.68
C ARG A 177 9.95 17.20 -25.00
N LYS A 178 10.21 17.49 -26.28
CA LYS A 178 10.94 18.70 -26.73
C LYS A 178 10.12 19.98 -26.53
N SER A 179 8.80 19.88 -26.64
CA SER A 179 7.87 20.99 -26.53
C SER A 179 7.05 20.97 -25.23
N ASN A 180 7.11 19.89 -24.46
CA ASN A 180 6.34 19.71 -23.23
C ASN A 180 7.25 19.36 -22.03
N PRO A 181 7.85 20.35 -21.36
CA PRO A 181 8.68 20.11 -20.16
C PRO A 181 7.90 19.46 -19.01
N LYS A 182 6.58 19.70 -18.92
CA LYS A 182 5.72 19.06 -17.89
C LYS A 182 5.66 17.56 -18.07
N LEU A 183 5.71 17.07 -19.31
CA LEU A 183 5.76 15.64 -19.59
C LEU A 183 7.05 15.00 -19.05
N VAL A 184 8.18 15.67 -19.19
CA VAL A 184 9.47 15.23 -18.63
C VAL A 184 9.41 15.19 -17.11
N GLU A 185 8.80 16.21 -16.51
CA GLU A 185 8.60 16.27 -15.06
C GLU A 185 7.66 15.16 -14.55
N GLU A 186 6.52 14.98 -15.19
CA GLU A 186 5.51 13.96 -14.86
C GLU A 186 6.09 12.54 -14.84
N TRP A 187 6.94 12.22 -15.83
CA TRP A 187 7.51 10.88 -15.96
C TRP A 187 8.93 10.75 -15.36
N SER A 188 9.42 11.77 -14.68
CA SER A 188 10.56 11.66 -13.77
C SER A 188 10.05 11.13 -12.42
N ASN A 189 10.24 9.83 -12.18
CA ASN A 189 9.52 9.13 -11.12
C ASN A 189 9.86 9.57 -9.70
N ASP A 190 11.01 10.22 -9.48
CA ASP A 190 11.32 10.90 -8.21
C ASP A 190 10.29 12.01 -7.91
N LYS A 191 9.81 12.73 -8.92
CA LYS A 191 8.81 13.79 -8.78
C LYS A 191 7.38 13.25 -8.67
N ALA A 192 7.16 12.03 -9.11
CA ALA A 192 5.87 11.35 -9.05
C ALA A 192 5.64 10.55 -7.76
N VAL A 193 6.64 10.45 -6.87
CA VAL A 193 6.50 9.78 -5.56
C VAL A 193 5.40 10.45 -4.74
N ARG A 194 4.50 9.64 -4.19
CA ARG A 194 3.38 10.06 -3.34
C ARG A 194 3.49 9.43 -1.97
N GLY A 195 3.28 10.22 -0.93
CA GLY A 195 3.31 9.76 0.45
C GLY A 195 2.31 8.63 0.69
N HIS A 196 2.78 7.54 1.27
CA HIS A 196 2.03 6.33 1.64
C HIS A 196 1.35 5.57 0.47
N LEU A 197 1.31 6.14 -0.73
CA LEU A 197 0.69 5.53 -1.91
C LEU A 197 1.70 4.87 -2.83
N THR A 198 2.92 5.41 -2.94
CA THR A 198 4.02 4.73 -3.63
C THR A 198 4.51 3.60 -2.75
N PRO A 199 4.52 2.35 -3.25
CA PRO A 199 4.87 1.19 -2.45
C PRO A 199 6.33 1.21 -2.01
N ARG A 200 6.65 0.43 -0.96
CA ARG A 200 8.03 0.23 -0.50
C ARG A 200 8.96 -0.20 -1.62
N ALA A 201 10.21 0.19 -1.53
CA ALA A 201 11.18 -0.10 -2.57
C ALA A 201 12.55 -0.49 -2.02
N ILE A 202 13.29 -1.33 -2.76
CA ILE A 202 14.72 -1.48 -2.64
C ILE A 202 15.39 -1.03 -3.94
N LEU A 203 16.47 -0.26 -3.82
CA LEU A 203 17.30 0.18 -4.95
C LEU A 203 18.69 -0.42 -4.83
N LEU A 204 19.15 -1.03 -5.91
CA LEU A 204 20.48 -1.66 -5.98
C LEU A 204 21.21 -1.10 -7.21
N MET A 205 22.36 -0.45 -7.02
CA MET A 205 23.08 0.23 -8.10
C MET A 205 24.58 0.24 -7.85
N SER A 206 25.38 0.67 -8.83
CA SER A 206 26.82 0.84 -8.72
C SER A 206 27.18 2.33 -8.73
N ASN A 207 28.19 2.71 -7.92
CA ASN A 207 28.64 4.09 -7.83
C ASN A 207 29.32 4.59 -9.11
N ASP A 208 29.93 3.67 -9.87
CA ASP A 208 30.64 3.93 -11.13
C ASP A 208 29.79 3.76 -12.38
N ASP A 209 28.45 3.77 -12.25
CA ASP A 209 27.53 3.71 -13.40
C ASP A 209 27.54 5.03 -14.18
N ASN A 210 28.11 4.98 -15.38
CA ASN A 210 28.19 6.12 -16.30
C ASN A 210 27.08 6.16 -17.35
N VAL A 211 26.21 5.13 -17.39
CA VAL A 211 25.05 5.02 -18.32
C VAL A 211 23.81 5.62 -17.69
N VAL A 212 23.56 5.24 -16.43
CA VAL A 212 22.48 5.81 -15.60
C VAL A 212 23.09 6.34 -14.30
N PRO A 213 23.49 7.60 -14.25
CA PRO A 213 24.18 8.16 -13.07
C PRO A 213 23.36 7.96 -11.80
N PRO A 214 23.92 7.33 -10.75
CA PRO A 214 23.15 6.92 -9.57
C PRO A 214 22.56 8.10 -8.79
N VAL A 215 23.30 9.22 -8.70
CA VAL A 215 22.93 10.40 -7.91
C VAL A 215 21.65 11.04 -8.44
N THR A 216 21.54 11.22 -9.75
CA THR A 216 20.41 11.90 -10.41
C THR A 216 19.23 10.97 -10.71
N ASN A 217 19.38 9.68 -10.46
CA ASN A 217 18.35 8.67 -10.67
C ASN A 217 18.00 7.96 -9.34
N GLY A 218 18.61 6.86 -8.99
CA GLY A 218 18.19 6.06 -7.84
C GLY A 218 18.31 6.80 -6.50
N VAL A 219 19.39 7.59 -6.27
CA VAL A 219 19.53 8.40 -5.04
C VAL A 219 18.43 9.48 -4.97
N ALA A 220 18.11 10.11 -6.11
CA ALA A 220 17.02 11.08 -6.16
C ALA A 220 15.67 10.44 -5.80
N TYR A 221 15.37 9.25 -6.34
CA TYR A 221 14.16 8.50 -6.00
C TYR A 221 14.12 8.11 -4.52
N TYR A 222 15.20 7.54 -3.98
CA TYR A 222 15.33 7.21 -2.56
C TYR A 222 15.06 8.44 -1.68
N THR A 223 15.67 9.57 -2.01
CA THR A 223 15.52 10.83 -1.27
C THR A 223 14.04 11.25 -1.23
N ARG A 224 13.34 11.16 -2.36
CA ARG A 224 11.90 11.51 -2.42
C ARG A 224 11.03 10.50 -1.69
N MET A 225 11.32 9.20 -1.79
CA MET A 225 10.63 8.15 -1.03
C MET A 225 10.72 8.43 0.47
N HIS A 226 11.94 8.70 0.96
CA HIS A 226 12.17 9.01 2.38
C HIS A 226 11.46 10.30 2.82
N GLN A 227 11.54 11.38 2.03
CA GLN A 227 10.84 12.64 2.30
C GLN A 227 9.32 12.51 2.31
N ALA A 228 8.78 11.57 1.52
CA ALA A 228 7.37 11.27 1.44
C ALA A 228 6.88 10.29 2.52
N GLY A 229 7.74 9.84 3.43
CA GLY A 229 7.41 8.87 4.48
C GLY A 229 7.12 7.48 3.94
N ASN A 230 7.73 7.10 2.82
CA ASN A 230 7.66 5.77 2.26
C ASN A 230 8.89 4.95 2.64
N ASP A 231 8.68 3.67 2.92
CA ASP A 231 9.74 2.70 3.21
C ASP A 231 10.61 2.47 1.96
N CYS A 232 11.92 2.71 2.08
CA CYS A 232 12.85 2.60 0.96
C CYS A 232 14.26 2.27 1.43
N GLU A 233 14.84 1.21 0.87
CA GLU A 233 16.21 0.78 1.14
C GLU A 233 17.10 1.06 -0.08
N LEU A 234 18.37 1.45 0.15
CA LEU A 234 19.30 1.85 -0.91
C LEU A 234 20.65 1.18 -0.71
N HIS A 235 21.08 0.41 -1.71
CA HIS A 235 22.44 -0.14 -1.80
C HIS A 235 23.17 0.44 -2.99
N VAL A 236 24.36 1.00 -2.74
CA VAL A 236 25.25 1.53 -3.77
C VAL A 236 26.58 0.80 -3.68
N TYR A 237 26.78 -0.16 -4.58
CA TYR A 237 28.04 -0.92 -4.65
C TYR A 237 29.17 -0.06 -5.23
N PRO A 238 30.41 -0.19 -4.71
CA PRO A 238 31.52 0.68 -5.15
C PRO A 238 31.80 0.62 -6.65
N THR A 239 31.66 -0.56 -7.26
CA THR A 239 31.96 -0.82 -8.67
C THR A 239 30.97 -1.80 -9.28
N GLY A 240 30.88 -1.80 -10.60
CA GLY A 240 30.01 -2.72 -11.38
C GLY A 240 29.52 -2.09 -12.67
N GLY A 241 29.57 -0.77 -12.78
CA GLY A 241 29.02 -0.06 -13.92
C GLY A 241 27.53 -0.31 -14.08
N HIS A 242 27.09 -0.45 -15.31
CA HIS A 242 25.69 -0.64 -15.68
C HIS A 242 25.39 -2.04 -16.24
N GLY A 243 24.16 -2.56 -16.04
CA GLY A 243 23.67 -3.73 -16.74
C GLY A 243 24.22 -5.06 -16.26
N TRP A 244 24.64 -5.17 -14.99
CA TRP A 244 25.18 -6.42 -14.46
C TRP A 244 24.12 -7.51 -14.22
N GLY A 245 22.86 -7.16 -13.88
CA GLY A 245 21.77 -8.12 -13.70
C GLY A 245 22.13 -9.32 -12.83
N PHE A 246 21.84 -10.53 -13.28
CA PHE A 246 22.16 -11.79 -12.58
C PHE A 246 23.54 -12.35 -12.93
N ARG A 247 24.42 -11.58 -13.56
CA ARG A 247 25.73 -12.08 -14.01
C ARG A 247 26.66 -12.38 -12.82
N SER A 248 27.18 -13.61 -12.78
CA SER A 248 28.10 -14.08 -11.74
C SER A 248 29.46 -13.38 -11.73
N ASN A 249 29.85 -12.71 -12.82
CA ASN A 249 31.06 -11.90 -12.90
C ASN A 249 30.90 -10.49 -12.31
N PHE A 250 29.70 -10.11 -11.87
CA PHE A 250 29.52 -8.90 -11.06
C PHE A 250 30.22 -9.09 -9.71
N LYS A 251 31.20 -8.25 -9.40
CA LYS A 251 32.05 -8.42 -8.21
C LYS A 251 31.28 -8.52 -6.89
N HIS A 252 30.12 -7.88 -6.81
CA HIS A 252 29.26 -7.85 -5.63
C HIS A 252 28.03 -8.74 -5.74
N HIS A 253 28.08 -9.75 -6.64
CA HIS A 253 26.93 -10.62 -6.93
C HIS A 253 26.33 -11.29 -5.68
N ASP A 254 27.17 -11.96 -4.88
CA ASP A 254 26.69 -12.68 -3.70
C ASP A 254 26.18 -11.72 -2.61
N GLN A 255 26.84 -10.58 -2.43
CA GLN A 255 26.40 -9.52 -1.50
C GLN A 255 25.04 -8.99 -1.94
N MET A 256 24.86 -8.69 -3.22
CA MET A 256 23.60 -8.20 -3.79
C MET A 256 22.45 -9.19 -3.57
N LEU A 257 22.69 -10.50 -3.79
CA LEU A 257 21.68 -11.53 -3.53
C LEU A 257 21.34 -11.64 -2.03
N ALA A 258 22.35 -11.48 -1.15
CA ALA A 258 22.13 -11.48 0.29
C ALA A 258 21.33 -10.25 0.76
N ASP A 259 21.66 -9.04 0.27
CA ASP A 259 20.94 -7.81 0.57
C ASP A 259 19.49 -7.89 0.12
N LEU A 260 19.23 -8.34 -1.12
CA LEU A 260 17.90 -8.54 -1.65
C LEU A 260 17.10 -9.58 -0.85
N THR A 261 17.75 -10.69 -0.47
CA THR A 261 17.11 -11.74 0.35
C THR A 261 16.72 -11.19 1.72
N ALA A 262 17.63 -10.47 2.38
CA ALA A 262 17.37 -9.87 3.69
C ALA A 262 16.21 -8.88 3.61
N TRP A 263 16.17 -8.04 2.58
CA TRP A 263 15.08 -7.10 2.38
C TRP A 263 13.73 -7.81 2.13
N LEU A 264 13.68 -8.83 1.26
CA LEU A 264 12.46 -9.61 1.01
C LEU A 264 11.93 -10.31 2.26
N GLN A 265 12.80 -10.64 3.22
CA GLN A 265 12.43 -11.27 4.49
C GLN A 265 12.08 -10.26 5.59
N SER A 266 12.43 -8.97 5.42
CA SER A 266 12.22 -7.92 6.43
C SER A 266 10.75 -7.55 6.64
N PHE A 267 9.86 -7.87 5.71
CA PHE A 267 8.44 -7.55 5.78
C PHE A 267 7.56 -8.75 5.45
N LYS A 268 6.37 -8.75 6.03
CA LYS A 268 5.32 -9.73 5.76
C LYS A 268 4.11 -9.03 5.18
N ALA A 269 3.55 -9.61 4.13
CA ALA A 269 2.25 -9.16 3.62
C ALA A 269 1.13 -9.52 4.61
N PRO A 270 0.04 -8.75 4.61
CA PRO A 270 -1.20 -9.15 5.25
C PRO A 270 -1.68 -10.51 4.72
N LYS A 271 -2.47 -11.25 5.52
CA LYS A 271 -3.12 -12.47 5.01
C LYS A 271 -4.09 -12.13 3.87
N GLU A 272 -4.31 -13.07 2.95
CA GLU A 272 -5.24 -12.90 1.83
C GLU A 272 -6.63 -12.38 2.26
N ASN A 273 -7.12 -12.87 3.40
CA ASN A 273 -8.41 -12.47 3.96
C ASN A 273 -8.29 -11.45 5.11
N ALA A 274 -7.20 -10.70 5.17
CA ALA A 274 -7.02 -9.70 6.21
C ALA A 274 -8.13 -8.66 6.20
N VAL A 275 -8.53 -8.21 7.39
CA VAL A 275 -9.49 -7.12 7.56
C VAL A 275 -8.86 -5.81 7.13
N ARG A 276 -9.36 -5.19 6.07
CA ARG A 276 -8.80 -3.96 5.50
C ARG A 276 -9.28 -2.74 6.28
N VAL A 277 -8.30 -1.98 6.81
CA VAL A 277 -8.52 -0.75 7.59
C VAL A 277 -7.97 0.46 6.84
N ALA A 278 -8.83 1.36 6.40
CA ALA A 278 -8.43 2.63 5.79
C ALA A 278 -8.35 3.73 6.86
N CYS A 279 -7.15 4.30 7.06
CA CYS A 279 -6.94 5.48 7.89
C CYS A 279 -6.99 6.73 7.03
N ILE A 280 -8.14 7.40 6.98
CA ILE A 280 -8.37 8.65 6.26
C ILE A 280 -8.09 9.83 7.18
N GLY A 281 -7.32 10.83 6.73
CA GLY A 281 -7.05 11.98 7.55
C GLY A 281 -6.15 13.04 6.92
N ASN A 282 -5.73 13.97 7.75
CA ASN A 282 -4.84 15.07 7.42
C ASN A 282 -3.38 14.77 7.81
N SER A 283 -2.58 15.81 8.07
CA SER A 283 -1.17 15.71 8.47
C SER A 283 -0.90 14.82 9.69
N ILE A 284 -1.84 14.69 10.61
CA ILE A 284 -1.69 13.83 11.78
C ILE A 284 -1.77 12.34 11.37
N THR A 285 -2.61 12.00 10.40
CA THR A 285 -2.69 10.65 9.82
C THR A 285 -1.52 10.39 8.88
N ASP A 286 -1.13 11.38 8.09
CA ASP A 286 0.04 11.39 7.22
C ASP A 286 1.35 11.12 8.02
N GLY A 287 1.43 11.63 9.25
CA GLY A 287 2.60 11.46 10.13
C GLY A 287 3.57 12.64 10.04
N PHE A 288 3.07 13.83 9.68
CA PHE A 288 3.87 15.05 9.56
C PHE A 288 4.77 15.29 10.77
N GLY A 289 6.07 15.52 10.49
CA GLY A 289 7.09 15.84 11.49
C GLY A 289 7.57 14.63 12.31
N ILE A 290 7.08 13.43 12.03
CA ILE A 290 7.59 12.19 12.64
C ILE A 290 8.67 11.60 11.72
N MET A 291 9.89 11.53 12.22
CA MET A 291 10.97 10.83 11.52
C MET A 291 10.63 9.34 11.41
N ASN A 292 10.72 8.78 10.22
CA ASN A 292 10.30 7.42 9.88
C ASN A 292 8.80 7.21 10.15
N ALA A 293 7.95 8.07 9.60
CA ALA A 293 6.49 8.00 9.77
C ALA A 293 5.90 6.68 9.23
N GLU A 294 6.55 6.07 8.24
CA GLU A 294 6.24 4.74 7.70
C GLU A 294 6.35 3.61 8.73
N ASP A 295 7.06 3.85 9.83
CA ASP A 295 7.22 2.93 10.95
C ASP A 295 6.58 3.45 12.24
N LYS A 296 6.62 4.76 12.48
CA LYS A 296 6.26 5.43 13.74
C LYS A 296 4.99 6.27 13.68
N GLY A 297 4.41 6.50 12.50
CA GLY A 297 3.11 7.14 12.34
C GLY A 297 1.98 6.27 12.93
N TYR A 298 0.84 6.86 13.29
CA TYR A 298 -0.21 6.10 13.97
C TYR A 298 -0.79 4.95 13.12
N PRO A 299 -0.95 5.06 11.78
CA PRO A 299 -1.43 3.91 10.99
C PRO A 299 -0.43 2.74 10.99
N ALA A 300 0.87 3.02 10.91
CA ALA A 300 1.93 2.00 10.99
C ALA A 300 1.97 1.32 12.37
N GLN A 301 1.87 2.10 13.43
CA GLN A 301 1.78 1.60 14.80
C GLN A 301 0.51 0.77 15.01
N LEU A 302 -0.62 1.16 14.41
CA LEU A 302 -1.88 0.40 14.42
C LEU A 302 -1.71 -0.93 13.70
N GLN A 303 -1.05 -0.96 12.53
CA GLN A 303 -0.73 -2.20 11.81
C GLN A 303 0.07 -3.17 12.69
N LYS A 304 1.10 -2.68 13.38
CA LYS A 304 1.90 -3.52 14.30
C LYS A 304 1.06 -4.13 15.42
N LYS A 305 0.13 -3.36 15.98
CA LYS A 305 -0.75 -3.82 17.07
C LYS A 305 -1.79 -4.84 16.57
N LEU A 306 -2.33 -4.67 15.37
CA LEU A 306 -3.35 -5.54 14.77
C LEU A 306 -2.78 -6.81 14.13
N GLY A 307 -1.50 -6.79 13.72
CA GLY A 307 -0.82 -7.92 13.10
C GLY A 307 -1.30 -8.24 11.68
N VAL A 308 -0.93 -9.43 11.19
CA VAL A 308 -1.15 -9.86 9.78
C VAL A 308 -2.60 -10.23 9.44
N ASP A 309 -3.48 -10.34 10.44
CA ASP A 309 -4.92 -10.55 10.23
C ASP A 309 -5.64 -9.25 9.79
N PHE A 310 -4.91 -8.14 9.80
CA PHE A 310 -5.38 -6.84 9.34
C PHE A 310 -4.41 -6.25 8.32
N GLU A 311 -4.95 -5.49 7.38
CA GLU A 311 -4.20 -4.63 6.47
C GLU A 311 -4.58 -3.17 6.73
N VAL A 312 -3.69 -2.43 7.37
CA VAL A 312 -3.89 -1.01 7.68
C VAL A 312 -3.18 -0.17 6.62
N LYS A 313 -3.92 0.65 5.89
CA LYS A 313 -3.34 1.60 4.93
C LYS A 313 -3.54 3.04 5.37
N ASN A 314 -2.46 3.82 5.22
CA ASN A 314 -2.45 5.25 5.48
C ASN A 314 -2.91 6.00 4.23
N PHE A 315 -4.04 6.69 4.32
CA PHE A 315 -4.57 7.59 3.30
C PHE A 315 -4.58 9.05 3.81
N GLY A 316 -3.70 9.37 4.76
CA GLY A 316 -3.49 10.73 5.24
C GLY A 316 -2.85 11.62 4.18
N VAL A 317 -3.30 12.89 4.11
CA VAL A 317 -2.70 13.91 3.26
C VAL A 317 -2.60 15.21 4.05
N SER A 318 -1.39 15.72 4.20
CA SER A 318 -1.13 16.93 5.00
C SER A 318 -1.93 18.15 4.54
N ALA A 319 -2.34 18.99 5.46
CA ALA A 319 -3.07 20.25 5.28
C ALA A 319 -4.52 20.13 4.75
N ARG A 320 -5.07 18.94 4.53
CA ARG A 320 -6.41 18.78 3.93
C ARG A 320 -7.53 19.05 4.90
N THR A 321 -8.59 19.66 4.37
CA THR A 321 -9.86 19.89 5.06
C THR A 321 -10.84 18.76 4.78
N MET A 322 -11.76 18.51 5.70
CA MET A 322 -12.92 17.67 5.48
C MET A 322 -13.98 18.41 4.66
N MET A 323 -14.15 19.70 4.90
CA MET A 323 -15.06 20.58 4.15
C MET A 323 -14.68 20.65 2.66
N ASN A 324 -15.67 20.47 1.79
CA ASN A 324 -15.49 20.59 0.34
C ASN A 324 -15.28 22.04 -0.12
N LYS A 325 -15.72 23.02 0.67
CA LYS A 325 -15.47 24.45 0.46
C LYS A 325 -14.26 24.97 1.22
N GLY A 326 -13.54 24.11 1.95
CA GLY A 326 -12.29 24.49 2.59
C GLY A 326 -11.18 24.77 1.56
N ASP A 327 -10.06 25.30 2.05
CA ASP A 327 -8.93 25.71 1.21
C ASP A 327 -8.36 24.55 0.37
N ILE A 328 -8.21 23.35 0.96
CA ILE A 328 -7.65 22.17 0.27
C ILE A 328 -8.48 20.92 0.63
N PRO A 329 -9.60 20.66 -0.07
CA PRO A 329 -10.51 19.56 0.25
C PRO A 329 -9.91 18.18 0.05
N TYR A 330 -10.01 17.30 1.06
CA TYR A 330 -9.53 15.93 1.00
C TYR A 330 -10.21 15.08 -0.08
N MET A 331 -11.51 15.28 -0.33
CA MET A 331 -12.25 14.52 -1.34
C MET A 331 -11.80 14.78 -2.78
N LYS A 332 -10.94 15.78 -3.02
CA LYS A 332 -10.31 16.03 -4.32
C LYS A 332 -8.98 15.28 -4.50
N GLU A 333 -8.45 14.68 -3.44
CA GLU A 333 -7.17 13.99 -3.47
C GLU A 333 -7.24 12.59 -4.10
N LEU A 334 -6.11 12.14 -4.66
CA LEU A 334 -5.97 10.77 -5.13
C LEU A 334 -6.13 9.76 -3.98
N ALA A 335 -5.64 10.10 -2.79
CA ALA A 335 -5.78 9.28 -1.59
C ALA A 335 -7.24 8.93 -1.26
N TRP A 336 -8.19 9.84 -1.55
CA TRP A 336 -9.62 9.57 -1.41
C TRP A 336 -10.11 8.51 -2.41
N LYS A 337 -9.65 8.56 -3.67
CA LYS A 337 -9.98 7.55 -4.68
C LYS A 337 -9.37 6.20 -4.34
N ASP A 338 -8.12 6.20 -3.90
CA ASP A 338 -7.42 4.98 -3.50
C ASP A 338 -8.02 4.34 -2.25
N ALA A 339 -8.47 5.13 -1.27
CA ALA A 339 -9.18 4.63 -0.09
C ALA A 339 -10.49 3.90 -0.46
N GLN A 340 -11.21 4.37 -1.49
CA GLN A 340 -12.40 3.69 -2.01
C GLN A 340 -12.02 2.42 -2.78
N ALA A 341 -11.00 2.49 -3.66
CA ALA A 341 -10.53 1.35 -4.45
C ALA A 341 -9.91 0.23 -3.57
N PHE A 342 -9.41 0.57 -2.39
CA PHE A 342 -8.97 -0.38 -1.37
C PHE A 342 -10.12 -1.27 -0.86
N LEU A 343 -11.37 -0.88 -1.04
CA LEU A 343 -12.56 -1.58 -0.56
C LEU A 343 -12.45 -1.97 0.93
N PRO A 344 -12.26 -0.99 1.83
CA PRO A 344 -11.99 -1.26 3.24
C PRO A 344 -13.17 -1.96 3.92
N ASN A 345 -12.89 -2.80 4.92
CA ASN A 345 -13.88 -3.34 5.84
C ASN A 345 -14.14 -2.37 7.02
N ILE A 346 -13.14 -1.56 7.33
CA ILE A 346 -13.19 -0.55 8.40
C ILE A 346 -12.58 0.74 7.86
N VAL A 347 -13.23 1.87 8.14
CA VAL A 347 -12.71 3.21 7.83
C VAL A 347 -12.63 4.02 9.11
N VAL A 348 -11.45 4.59 9.36
CA VAL A 348 -11.18 5.51 10.47
C VAL A 348 -10.98 6.91 9.87
N ILE A 349 -11.94 7.82 10.07
CA ILE A 349 -11.90 9.18 9.52
C ILE A 349 -11.44 10.14 10.62
N LYS A 350 -10.25 10.72 10.45
CA LYS A 350 -9.67 11.72 11.34
C LYS A 350 -9.32 13.00 10.56
N LEU A 351 -10.34 13.72 10.17
CA LEU A 351 -10.29 15.06 9.56
C LEU A 351 -10.89 16.09 10.53
N GLY A 352 -10.81 17.37 10.20
CA GLY A 352 -11.38 18.46 10.97
C GLY A 352 -10.32 19.46 11.44
N THR A 353 -9.13 19.04 11.86
CA THR A 353 -8.09 19.93 12.39
C THR A 353 -7.88 21.19 11.52
N ASN A 354 -7.83 21.05 10.19
CA ASN A 354 -7.66 22.18 9.27
C ASN A 354 -8.96 22.94 9.02
N ASP A 355 -10.09 22.32 9.24
CA ASP A 355 -11.43 22.90 9.14
C ASP A 355 -11.64 23.94 10.24
N SER A 356 -11.02 23.76 11.41
CA SER A 356 -11.06 24.70 12.54
C SER A 356 -10.32 26.01 12.30
N LYS A 357 -9.50 26.12 11.22
CA LYS A 357 -8.86 27.38 10.84
C LYS A 357 -9.90 28.45 10.57
N THR A 358 -9.63 29.69 10.98
CA THR A 358 -10.59 30.79 10.91
C THR A 358 -11.23 30.95 9.52
N HIS A 359 -10.43 30.87 8.46
CA HIS A 359 -10.94 31.05 7.09
C HIS A 359 -11.75 29.85 6.59
N ASN A 360 -11.45 28.64 7.03
CA ASN A 360 -12.21 27.43 6.68
C ASN A 360 -13.52 27.38 7.49
N TRP A 361 -13.46 27.64 8.79
CA TRP A 361 -14.66 27.63 9.65
C TRP A 361 -15.65 28.75 9.32
N ALA A 362 -15.24 29.77 8.55
CA ALA A 362 -16.14 30.78 8.02
C ALA A 362 -17.28 30.19 7.17
N HIS A 363 -17.12 28.98 6.62
CA HIS A 363 -18.18 28.24 5.92
C HIS A 363 -19.20 27.59 6.89
N GLY A 364 -18.89 27.49 8.16
CA GLY A 364 -19.79 27.11 9.25
C GLY A 364 -20.05 25.60 9.40
N ALA A 365 -20.73 25.29 10.51
CA ALA A 365 -21.04 23.91 10.91
C ALA A 365 -21.95 23.18 9.92
N GLU A 366 -22.77 23.90 9.14
CA GLU A 366 -23.65 23.28 8.12
C GLU A 366 -22.82 22.70 6.96
N GLU A 367 -21.86 23.46 6.43
CA GLU A 367 -20.96 22.96 5.37
C GLU A 367 -20.12 21.78 5.89
N TYR A 368 -19.62 21.86 7.13
CA TYR A 368 -18.92 20.76 7.77
C TYR A 368 -19.79 19.50 7.84
N SER A 369 -21.06 19.66 8.24
CA SER A 369 -22.03 18.56 8.30
C SER A 369 -22.34 17.94 6.94
N GLN A 370 -22.58 18.79 5.92
CA GLN A 370 -22.89 18.34 4.56
C GLN A 370 -21.71 17.59 3.92
N SER A 371 -20.50 18.12 4.05
CA SER A 371 -19.29 17.49 3.51
C SER A 371 -19.00 16.14 4.17
N MET A 372 -19.11 16.05 5.51
CA MET A 372 -18.95 14.77 6.23
C MET A 372 -20.05 13.77 5.85
N GLN A 373 -21.29 14.22 5.68
CA GLN A 373 -22.38 13.35 5.23
C GLN A 373 -22.10 12.77 3.82
N ALA A 374 -21.61 13.60 2.89
CA ALA A 374 -21.25 13.14 1.54
C ALA A 374 -20.13 12.10 1.57
N MET A 375 -19.13 12.25 2.44
CA MET A 375 -18.07 11.26 2.65
C MET A 375 -18.62 9.95 3.20
N ILE A 376 -19.50 10.00 4.19
CA ILE A 376 -20.17 8.83 4.78
C ILE A 376 -21.01 8.10 3.71
N ASP A 377 -21.79 8.83 2.93
CA ASP A 377 -22.68 8.25 1.91
C ASP A 377 -21.87 7.53 0.81
N THR A 378 -20.77 8.14 0.37
CA THR A 378 -19.83 7.53 -0.59
C THR A 378 -19.26 6.22 -0.04
N LEU A 379 -18.78 6.20 1.21
CA LEU A 379 -18.20 5.01 1.83
C LEU A 379 -19.24 3.91 2.05
N LYS A 380 -20.45 4.25 2.42
CA LYS A 380 -21.55 3.27 2.58
C LYS A 380 -22.00 2.63 1.26
N ALA A 381 -21.80 3.33 0.15
CA ALA A 381 -22.10 2.81 -1.18
C ALA A 381 -21.06 1.80 -1.69
N LEU A 382 -19.91 1.67 -1.03
CA LEU A 382 -18.89 0.70 -1.43
C LEU A 382 -19.39 -0.76 -1.27
N PRO A 383 -19.02 -1.66 -2.18
CA PRO A 383 -19.39 -3.09 -2.08
C PRO A 383 -18.92 -3.77 -0.79
N SER A 384 -17.87 -3.24 -0.16
CA SER A 384 -17.33 -3.75 1.11
C SER A 384 -18.16 -3.38 2.34
N HIS A 385 -19.12 -2.44 2.22
CA HIS A 385 -20.00 -1.97 3.30
C HIS A 385 -19.24 -1.71 4.62
N PRO A 386 -18.23 -0.81 4.65
CA PRO A 386 -17.32 -0.68 5.77
C PRO A 386 -17.99 -0.21 7.05
N LYS A 387 -17.46 -0.67 8.19
CA LYS A 387 -17.71 -0.02 9.47
C LYS A 387 -16.97 1.32 9.49
N ILE A 388 -17.69 2.41 9.79
CA ILE A 388 -17.13 3.77 9.75
C ILE A 388 -16.98 4.30 11.17
N TYR A 389 -15.77 4.74 11.50
CA TYR A 389 -15.42 5.42 12.74
C TYR A 389 -15.16 6.90 12.45
N LEU A 390 -16.01 7.77 12.99
CA LEU A 390 -15.84 9.23 12.95
C LEU A 390 -15.06 9.64 14.19
N CYS A 391 -13.82 10.07 13.99
CA CYS A 391 -12.95 10.51 15.09
C CYS A 391 -13.05 12.02 15.28
N SER A 392 -13.16 12.49 16.54
CA SER A 392 -12.89 13.90 16.82
C SER A 392 -11.44 14.23 16.48
N PRO A 393 -11.12 15.47 16.04
CA PRO A 393 -9.74 15.95 16.08
C PRO A 393 -9.16 15.80 17.50
N ILE A 394 -7.84 15.65 17.62
CA ILE A 394 -7.15 15.76 18.92
C ILE A 394 -7.06 17.22 19.34
N PRO A 395 -6.78 17.52 20.62
CA PRO A 395 -6.67 18.91 21.08
C PRO A 395 -5.59 19.69 20.34
N ALA A 396 -5.89 20.94 20.02
CA ALA A 396 -4.93 21.93 19.56
C ALA A 396 -4.39 22.71 20.77
N PHE A 397 -3.23 22.30 21.30
CA PHE A 397 -2.63 22.93 22.49
C PHE A 397 -2.07 24.33 22.22
N LYS A 398 -1.89 24.68 20.95
CA LYS A 398 -1.48 25.99 20.47
C LYS A 398 -2.28 26.37 19.24
N GLY A 399 -2.54 27.67 19.05
CA GLY A 399 -3.24 28.19 17.87
C GLY A 399 -2.34 28.35 16.63
N SER A 400 -1.39 27.43 16.41
CA SER A 400 -0.52 27.46 15.24
C SER A 400 -1.36 27.36 13.96
N TRP A 401 -0.99 28.12 12.93
CA TRP A 401 -1.69 28.19 11.65
C TRP A 401 -3.19 28.53 11.76
N THR A 402 -3.61 29.31 12.77
CA THR A 402 -5.01 29.66 13.05
C THR A 402 -5.94 28.48 13.36
N ILE A 403 -5.38 27.29 13.64
CA ILE A 403 -6.13 26.13 14.14
C ILE A 403 -6.69 26.46 15.52
N ASN A 404 -7.99 26.21 15.73
CA ASN A 404 -8.73 26.70 16.88
C ASN A 404 -9.42 25.56 17.63
N ASP A 405 -8.93 25.26 18.84
CA ASP A 405 -9.49 24.20 19.68
C ASP A 405 -10.94 24.48 20.13
N SER A 406 -11.30 25.76 20.34
CA SER A 406 -12.68 26.13 20.67
C SER A 406 -13.65 25.78 19.52
N VAL A 407 -13.23 25.93 18.27
CA VAL A 407 -14.00 25.49 17.09
C VAL A 407 -14.14 23.97 17.06
N ILE A 408 -13.05 23.26 17.35
CA ILE A 408 -13.08 21.80 17.44
C ILE A 408 -14.11 21.34 18.47
N VAL A 409 -14.02 21.87 19.71
CA VAL A 409 -14.87 21.44 20.82
C VAL A 409 -16.32 21.85 20.63
N ASN A 410 -16.58 23.12 20.28
CA ASN A 410 -17.93 23.69 20.28
C ASN A 410 -18.63 23.59 18.91
N GLY A 411 -17.86 23.40 17.82
CA GLY A 411 -18.38 23.32 16.46
C GLY A 411 -18.35 21.93 15.87
N GLU A 412 -17.16 21.35 15.73
CA GLU A 412 -16.98 20.09 14.98
C GLU A 412 -17.46 18.85 15.76
N ILE A 413 -17.06 18.70 17.02
CA ILE A 413 -17.41 17.54 17.86
C ILE A 413 -18.91 17.30 17.95
N PRO A 414 -19.76 18.31 18.25
CA PRO A 414 -21.20 18.12 18.28
C PRO A 414 -21.79 17.64 16.94
N VAL A 415 -21.25 18.15 15.81
CA VAL A 415 -21.66 17.72 14.46
C VAL A 415 -21.29 16.26 14.22
N LEU A 416 -20.06 15.85 14.54
CA LEU A 416 -19.59 14.48 14.38
C LEU A 416 -20.41 13.49 15.20
N GLN A 417 -20.74 13.82 16.47
CA GLN A 417 -21.59 13.01 17.33
C GLN A 417 -22.99 12.84 16.75
N LYS A 418 -23.61 13.93 16.25
CA LYS A 418 -24.93 13.91 15.61
C LYS A 418 -24.91 13.05 14.35
N LEU A 419 -23.88 13.19 13.49
CA LEU A 419 -23.74 12.44 12.27
C LEU A 419 -23.47 10.96 12.53
N ALA A 420 -22.65 10.62 13.52
CA ALA A 420 -22.41 9.24 13.91
C ALA A 420 -23.71 8.55 14.34
N LYS A 421 -24.51 9.19 15.19
CA LYS A 421 -25.83 8.68 15.62
C LYS A 421 -26.80 8.53 14.46
N LYS A 422 -26.95 9.57 13.60
CA LYS A 422 -27.83 9.59 12.44
C LYS A 422 -27.50 8.46 11.47
N ASN A 423 -26.21 8.26 11.21
CA ASN A 423 -25.71 7.33 10.19
C ASN A 423 -25.38 5.94 10.72
N LYS A 424 -25.59 5.65 12.00
CA LYS A 424 -25.16 4.40 12.66
C LYS A 424 -23.66 4.13 12.49
N CYS A 425 -22.85 5.19 12.48
CA CYS A 425 -21.40 5.12 12.52
C CYS A 425 -20.91 5.12 13.96
N HIS A 426 -19.70 4.64 14.18
CA HIS A 426 -19.05 4.75 15.50
C HIS A 426 -18.46 6.14 15.67
N TYR A 427 -18.69 6.78 16.82
CA TYR A 427 -17.97 7.99 17.22
C TYR A 427 -16.80 7.61 18.11
N LEU A 428 -15.60 8.07 17.77
CA LEU A 428 -14.39 7.86 18.57
C LEU A 428 -13.89 9.22 19.10
N ASP A 429 -14.03 9.41 20.40
CA ASP A 429 -13.55 10.60 21.07
C ASP A 429 -12.04 10.55 21.28
N LEU A 430 -11.28 11.09 20.33
CA LEU A 430 -9.84 11.26 20.47
C LEU A 430 -9.50 12.52 21.27
N HIS A 431 -10.37 13.54 21.24
CA HIS A 431 -10.11 14.82 21.88
C HIS A 431 -9.95 14.68 23.40
N SER A 432 -10.93 14.06 24.06
CA SER A 432 -10.89 13.90 25.53
C SER A 432 -9.86 12.86 25.99
N GLN A 433 -9.49 11.90 25.13
CA GLN A 433 -8.53 10.84 25.45
C GLN A 433 -7.07 11.22 25.17
N PHE A 434 -6.82 12.33 24.48
CA PHE A 434 -5.48 12.81 24.14
C PHE A 434 -5.15 14.10 24.90
N THR A 435 -4.84 13.96 26.19
CA THR A 435 -4.69 15.11 27.12
C THR A 435 -3.22 15.53 27.37
N PHE A 436 -2.26 14.94 26.68
CA PHE A 436 -0.83 15.10 26.99
C PHE A 436 -0.12 16.01 25.98
N SER A 437 0.18 17.24 26.38
CA SER A 437 0.91 18.20 25.54
C SER A 437 2.37 17.77 25.25
N ASN A 438 2.99 16.97 26.11
CA ASN A 438 4.34 16.42 25.89
C ASN A 438 4.43 15.31 24.83
N MET A 439 3.29 14.88 24.32
CA MET A 439 3.19 13.94 23.18
C MET A 439 3.04 14.68 21.84
N MET A 440 3.19 16.00 21.83
CA MET A 440 3.09 16.84 20.64
C MET A 440 4.47 17.32 20.19
N LEU A 441 4.56 17.70 18.92
CA LEU A 441 5.66 18.51 18.40
C LEU A 441 5.59 19.94 18.97
N GLY A 442 6.62 20.73 18.74
CA GLY A 442 6.72 22.11 19.23
C GLY A 442 5.59 23.04 18.77
N ASP A 443 4.88 22.70 17.71
CA ASP A 443 3.72 23.42 17.19
C ASP A 443 2.44 23.23 18.02
N GLY A 444 2.37 22.20 18.87
CA GLY A 444 1.21 21.90 19.71
C GLY A 444 -0.01 21.37 18.95
N ILE A 445 0.15 20.99 17.68
CA ILE A 445 -0.90 20.46 16.78
C ILE A 445 -0.59 19.03 16.35
N HIS A 446 0.65 18.74 15.98
CA HIS A 446 1.04 17.44 15.48
C HIS A 446 1.62 16.55 16.59
N PRO A 447 1.19 15.30 16.71
CA PRO A 447 1.79 14.36 17.63
C PRO A 447 3.23 14.04 17.25
N ASN A 448 4.10 13.84 18.24
CA ASN A 448 5.38 13.16 18.05
C ASN A 448 5.16 11.63 17.99
N ALA A 449 6.23 10.85 17.84
CA ALA A 449 6.14 9.39 17.72
C ALA A 449 5.39 8.72 18.90
N LYS A 450 5.57 9.22 20.16
CA LYS A 450 4.84 8.73 21.33
C LYS A 450 3.35 9.07 21.25
N GLY A 451 3.02 10.28 20.76
CA GLY A 451 1.65 10.69 20.53
C GLY A 451 0.97 9.85 19.44
N ALA A 452 1.69 9.53 18.37
CA ALA A 452 1.20 8.64 17.32
C ALA A 452 0.95 7.22 17.85
N GLU A 453 1.82 6.69 18.72
CA GLU A 453 1.62 5.41 19.40
C GLU A 453 0.38 5.41 20.31
N LYS A 454 0.17 6.50 21.06
CA LYS A 454 -1.04 6.66 21.89
C LYS A 454 -2.31 6.67 21.04
N LEU A 455 -2.32 7.40 19.91
CA LEU A 455 -3.44 7.40 18.98
C LEU A 455 -3.71 5.99 18.42
N ALA A 456 -2.65 5.28 18.01
CA ALA A 456 -2.77 3.90 17.54
C ALA A 456 -3.38 2.99 18.62
N GLY A 457 -3.01 3.17 19.89
CA GLY A 457 -3.58 2.43 21.03
C GLY A 457 -5.08 2.67 21.18
N ILE A 458 -5.52 3.93 21.15
CA ILE A 458 -6.94 4.30 21.26
C ILE A 458 -7.75 3.70 20.10
N VAL A 459 -7.25 3.82 18.87
CA VAL A 459 -7.90 3.23 17.68
C VAL A 459 -7.93 1.70 17.78
N TYR A 460 -6.82 1.07 18.17
CA TYR A 460 -6.75 -0.39 18.37
C TYR A 460 -7.81 -0.88 19.34
N GLU A 461 -7.94 -0.25 20.50
CA GLU A 461 -8.96 -0.60 21.51
C GLU A 461 -10.38 -0.45 20.94
N ALA A 462 -10.63 0.62 20.16
CA ALA A 462 -11.93 0.83 19.53
C ALA A 462 -12.28 -0.24 18.49
N LEU A 463 -11.29 -0.71 17.71
CA LEU A 463 -11.50 -1.71 16.67
C LEU A 463 -11.63 -3.13 17.22
N THR A 464 -10.97 -3.43 18.34
CA THR A 464 -10.88 -4.80 18.90
C THR A 464 -11.81 -5.04 20.09
N SER A 465 -12.36 -3.97 20.70
CA SER A 465 -13.31 -4.11 21.82
C SER A 465 -14.62 -4.74 21.35
N PRO A 466 -15.15 -5.75 22.05
CA PRO A 466 -16.46 -6.33 21.72
C PRO A 466 -17.56 -5.26 21.83
N GLU A 467 -18.40 -5.16 20.81
CA GLU A 467 -19.54 -4.24 20.82
C GLU A 467 -20.37 -4.45 22.08
N LYS A 468 -20.62 -3.36 22.82
CA LYS A 468 -21.40 -3.39 24.10
C LYS A 468 -22.78 -4.07 24.00
N GLY A 469 -23.28 -4.33 22.77
CA GLY A 469 -24.55 -5.01 22.52
C GLY A 469 -24.51 -6.56 22.60
N THR A 470 -23.34 -7.18 22.44
CA THR A 470 -23.22 -8.65 22.45
C THR A 470 -23.25 -9.22 23.88
N LYS A 471 -22.65 -8.53 24.86
CA LYS A 471 -22.67 -8.97 26.27
C LYS A 471 -24.09 -8.92 26.87
N ALA A 472 -24.94 -7.97 26.47
CA ALA A 472 -26.31 -7.88 26.95
C ALA A 472 -27.21 -9.00 26.40
N LYS A 473 -26.97 -9.46 25.16
CA LYS A 473 -27.71 -10.60 24.57
C LYS A 473 -27.27 -11.94 25.10
N GLU A 474 -25.98 -12.14 25.38
CA GLU A 474 -25.47 -13.37 25.98
C GLU A 474 -25.86 -13.51 27.47
N SER A 475 -25.86 -12.40 28.24
CA SER A 475 -26.32 -12.43 29.63
C SER A 475 -27.84 -12.66 29.72
N GLN A 476 -28.64 -12.09 28.81
CA GLN A 476 -30.07 -12.35 28.73
C GLN A 476 -30.39 -13.76 28.21
N ALA A 477 -29.59 -14.31 27.30
CA ALA A 477 -29.73 -15.68 26.82
C ALA A 477 -29.36 -16.70 27.92
N LYS A 478 -28.32 -16.45 28.72
CA LYS A 478 -27.95 -17.25 29.88
C LYS A 478 -28.99 -17.17 31.01
N ALA A 479 -29.55 -15.97 31.28
CA ALA A 479 -30.63 -15.80 32.26
C ALA A 479 -31.95 -16.44 31.83
N LYS A 480 -32.28 -16.47 30.54
CA LYS A 480 -33.47 -17.21 30.02
C LYS A 480 -33.27 -18.73 30.04
N LYS A 481 -32.03 -19.22 29.85
CA LYS A 481 -31.73 -20.67 29.97
C LYS A 481 -31.79 -21.14 31.39
N SER A 482 -31.32 -20.36 32.37
CA SER A 482 -31.38 -20.72 33.79
C SER A 482 -32.82 -20.72 34.35
N LYS A 483 -33.69 -19.78 33.88
CA LYS A 483 -35.10 -19.77 34.29
C LYS A 483 -35.95 -20.90 33.63
N LYS A 484 -35.48 -21.47 32.51
CA LYS A 484 -36.18 -22.59 31.85
C LYS A 484 -35.82 -23.95 32.48
N THR A 485 -34.66 -24.06 33.13
CA THR A 485 -34.22 -25.25 33.83
C THR A 485 -34.77 -25.33 35.26
N SER A 486 -35.11 -24.20 35.92
CA SER A 486 -35.73 -24.19 37.24
C SER A 486 -37.21 -24.46 37.22
N LYS A 487 -37.93 -24.22 36.05
CA LYS A 487 -39.35 -24.54 35.88
C LYS A 487 -39.64 -25.99 35.43
N LYS A 488 -38.61 -26.83 35.24
CA LYS A 488 -38.75 -28.25 34.90
C LYS A 488 -38.43 -29.18 36.10
N LYS A 489 -38.17 -28.61 37.27
CA LYS A 489 -37.85 -29.35 38.53
C LYS A 489 -38.83 -29.03 39.67
N SER A 490 -39.98 -28.42 39.36
CA SER A 490 -41.13 -28.32 40.31
C SER A 490 -42.32 -29.01 39.71
#